data_86a46391d633138b861805769c27589c
#
_entry.id   86a46391d633138b861805769c27589c
#
_cell.length_a   1.000
_cell.length_b   1.000
_cell.length_c   1.000
_cell.angle_alpha   90.00
_cell.angle_beta   90.00
_cell.angle_gamma   90.00
#
_symmetry.space_group_name_H-M   'P 1'
#
loop_
_entity.id
_entity.type
_entity.pdbx_description
1 polymer ?
#
loop_
_entity_poly.entity_id
_entity_poly.type
_entity_poly.pdbx_seq_one_letter_code
_entity_poly.pdbx_strand_id
1 'polypeptide(L)'
;MEPESAPPPPPTITLPYEQIYEMVTAEFSVEEGFIEYNTPTFYVKRQPNLKQAFVRLYGKLNDKQLVPILRERADRIVLHVVSKPPVKRGNPMVNIALFIATVITTLITGYLFSSDDAALFPELMPDPWIGAVMFSVAVMSIF
;
A
#
# COMPACT_ATOMS: atom_id res chain seq x y z
N MET A 1 -3.82 27.24 17.85
CA MET A 1 -2.56 26.96 17.13
C MET A 1 -2.05 25.66 17.77
N GLU A 2 -2.48 24.51 17.22
CA GLU A 2 -1.98 23.22 17.69
C GLU A 2 -0.52 23.08 17.25
N PRO A 3 0.37 22.59 18.12
CA PRO A 3 1.74 22.35 17.73
C PRO A 3 1.74 21.24 16.67
N GLU A 4 2.18 21.60 15.47
CA GLU A 4 2.49 20.68 14.38
C GLU A 4 3.35 19.54 14.95
N SER A 5 2.77 18.34 15.04
CA SER A 5 3.45 17.16 15.57
C SER A 5 4.69 16.91 14.71
N ALA A 6 5.87 17.01 15.31
CA ALA A 6 7.12 16.68 14.67
C ALA A 6 6.99 15.31 13.96
N PRO A 7 7.55 15.18 12.75
CA PRO A 7 7.52 13.90 12.04
C PRO A 7 8.13 12.81 12.94
N PRO A 8 7.55 11.60 12.96
CA PRO A 8 8.07 10.51 13.78
C PRO A 8 9.55 10.28 13.41
N PRO A 9 10.41 10.02 14.40
CA PRO A 9 11.82 9.75 14.15
C PRO A 9 11.95 8.59 13.16
N PRO A 10 12.93 8.65 12.25
CA PRO A 10 13.13 7.58 11.28
C PRO A 10 13.29 6.25 12.02
N PRO A 11 12.69 5.17 11.54
CA PRO A 11 12.76 3.87 12.19
C PRO A 11 14.22 3.44 12.33
N THR A 12 14.65 3.25 13.56
CA THR A 12 16.02 2.85 13.88
C THR A 12 16.23 1.41 13.46
N ILE A 13 17.25 1.15 12.65
CA ILE A 13 17.66 -0.21 12.29
C ILE A 13 18.30 -0.83 13.54
N THR A 14 17.66 -1.89 14.04
CA THR A 14 18.11 -2.60 15.27
C THR A 14 19.18 -3.65 14.99
N LEU A 15 19.41 -4.02 13.72
CA LEU A 15 20.42 -4.99 13.35
C LEU A 15 21.79 -4.33 13.13
N PRO A 16 22.90 -4.96 13.62
CA PRO A 16 24.25 -4.50 13.31
C PRO A 16 24.51 -4.51 11.81
N TYR A 17 25.26 -3.52 11.33
CA TYR A 17 25.62 -3.38 9.91
C TYR A 17 26.28 -4.66 9.33
N GLU A 18 27.15 -5.29 10.12
CA GLU A 18 27.89 -6.50 9.74
C GLU A 18 26.94 -7.64 9.37
N GLN A 19 25.87 -7.84 10.14
CA GLN A 19 24.90 -8.90 9.84
C GLN A 19 24.09 -8.60 8.58
N ILE A 20 23.77 -7.33 8.34
CA ILE A 20 23.09 -6.91 7.10
C ILE A 20 24.03 -7.11 5.92
N TYR A 21 25.31 -6.74 6.07
CA TYR A 21 26.34 -6.92 5.05
C TYR A 21 26.51 -8.40 4.67
N GLU A 22 26.59 -9.30 5.64
CA GLU A 22 26.68 -10.76 5.40
C GLU A 22 25.45 -11.29 4.63
N MET A 23 24.25 -10.87 5.01
CA MET A 23 23.04 -11.30 4.31
C MET A 23 22.97 -10.80 2.87
N VAL A 24 23.44 -9.58 2.63
CA VAL A 24 23.49 -9.00 1.28
C VAL A 24 24.55 -9.67 0.44
N THR A 25 25.76 -9.88 0.94
CA THR A 25 26.86 -10.52 0.22
C THR A 25 26.62 -12.00 -0.09
N ALA A 26 25.76 -12.67 0.69
CA ALA A 26 25.34 -14.04 0.40
C ALA A 26 24.49 -14.16 -0.88
N GLU A 27 23.80 -13.09 -1.30
CA GLU A 27 22.89 -13.11 -2.44
C GLU A 27 23.35 -12.22 -3.60
N PHE A 28 24.17 -11.19 -3.30
CA PHE A 28 24.62 -10.19 -4.27
C PHE A 28 26.14 -10.05 -4.26
N SER A 29 26.71 -9.80 -5.43
CA SER A 29 28.11 -9.36 -5.53
C SER A 29 28.18 -7.88 -5.19
N VAL A 30 28.56 -7.57 -3.95
CA VAL A 30 28.69 -6.20 -3.43
C VAL A 30 30.03 -5.62 -3.91
N GLU A 31 30.00 -4.44 -4.52
CA GLU A 31 31.18 -3.66 -4.88
C GLU A 31 31.63 -2.76 -3.74
N GLU A 32 30.66 -2.08 -3.12
CA GLU A 32 30.89 -1.13 -2.04
C GLU A 32 29.68 -1.12 -1.10
N GLY A 33 29.92 -1.03 0.19
CA GLY A 33 28.90 -0.92 1.19
C GLY A 33 29.24 0.19 2.19
N PHE A 34 28.26 1.03 2.51
CA PHE A 34 28.41 2.15 3.42
C PHE A 34 27.07 2.47 4.11
N ILE A 35 27.11 3.33 5.09
CA ILE A 35 25.91 3.84 5.78
C ILE A 35 25.67 5.26 5.30
N GLU A 36 24.54 5.50 4.63
CA GLU A 36 24.10 6.81 4.18
C GLU A 36 22.83 7.20 4.94
N TYR A 37 22.86 8.34 5.65
CA TYR A 37 21.73 8.82 6.47
C TYR A 37 21.12 7.74 7.38
N ASN A 38 21.98 7.02 8.10
CA ASN A 38 21.59 5.90 8.99
C ASN A 38 20.93 4.70 8.25
N THR A 39 21.12 4.62 6.93
CA THR A 39 20.58 3.54 6.09
C THR A 39 21.73 2.76 5.46
N PRO A 40 21.86 1.45 5.71
CA PRO A 40 22.81 0.60 5.01
C PRO A 40 22.54 0.61 3.50
N THR A 41 23.55 1.01 2.75
CA THR A 41 23.48 1.18 1.31
C THR A 41 24.62 0.39 0.67
N PHE A 42 24.31 -0.36 -0.41
CA PHE A 42 25.24 -1.23 -1.09
C PHE A 42 25.19 -0.99 -2.60
N TYR A 43 26.32 -0.82 -3.22
CA TYR A 43 26.46 -0.94 -4.67
C TYR A 43 26.65 -2.39 -5.05
N VAL A 44 25.75 -2.90 -5.91
CA VAL A 44 25.76 -4.30 -6.31
C VAL A 44 25.92 -4.44 -7.82
N LYS A 45 26.67 -5.47 -8.25
CA LYS A 45 26.83 -5.78 -9.67
C LYS A 45 25.53 -6.28 -10.27
N ARG A 46 25.32 -5.92 -11.53
CA ARG A 46 24.23 -6.50 -12.33
C ARG A 46 24.53 -8.00 -12.55
N GLN A 47 23.59 -8.84 -12.17
CA GLN A 47 23.69 -10.29 -12.32
C GLN A 47 22.44 -10.85 -13.01
N PRO A 48 22.55 -11.97 -13.77
CA PRO A 48 21.42 -12.53 -14.52
C PRO A 48 20.23 -12.94 -13.64
N ASN A 49 20.51 -13.37 -12.43
CA ASN A 49 19.52 -13.84 -11.45
C ASN A 49 19.10 -12.78 -10.42
N LEU A 50 19.23 -11.48 -10.76
CA LEU A 50 18.97 -10.34 -9.87
C LEU A 50 17.62 -10.45 -9.14
N LYS A 51 16.56 -10.81 -9.88
CA LYS A 51 15.21 -10.95 -9.30
C LYS A 51 15.11 -12.06 -8.26
N GLN A 52 15.74 -13.21 -8.54
CA GLN A 52 15.72 -14.36 -7.63
C GLN A 52 16.55 -14.08 -6.36
N ALA A 53 17.71 -13.47 -6.52
CA ALA A 53 18.54 -13.03 -5.41
C ALA A 53 17.80 -12.02 -4.52
N PHE A 54 17.10 -11.07 -5.14
CA PHE A 54 16.28 -10.08 -4.42
C PHE A 54 15.16 -10.75 -3.62
N VAL A 55 14.42 -11.69 -4.19
CA VAL A 55 13.34 -12.40 -3.49
C VAL A 55 13.87 -13.18 -2.29
N ARG A 56 15.03 -13.87 -2.43
CA ARG A 56 15.65 -14.58 -1.30
C ARG A 56 16.11 -13.63 -0.21
N LEU A 57 16.77 -12.53 -0.58
CA LEU A 57 17.19 -11.51 0.37
C LEU A 57 15.99 -10.87 1.07
N TYR A 58 14.92 -10.56 0.32
CA TYR A 58 13.69 -10.01 0.88
C TYR A 58 13.09 -10.95 1.96
N GLY A 59 13.04 -12.26 1.70
CA GLY A 59 12.58 -13.24 2.69
C GLY A 59 13.38 -13.18 3.99
N LYS A 60 14.72 -13.23 3.87
CA LYS A 60 15.64 -13.19 5.03
C LYS A 60 15.53 -11.88 5.85
N LEU A 61 15.40 -10.76 5.17
CA LEU A 61 15.31 -9.44 5.82
C LEU A 61 13.92 -9.17 6.40
N ASN A 62 12.86 -9.66 5.76
CA ASN A 62 11.49 -9.46 6.24
C ASN A 62 11.25 -10.08 7.62
N ASP A 63 11.87 -11.23 7.92
CA ASP A 63 11.82 -11.87 9.24
C ASP A 63 12.44 -10.99 10.34
N LYS A 64 13.34 -10.11 9.95
CA LYS A 64 14.04 -9.16 10.83
C LYS A 64 13.46 -7.74 10.80
N GLN A 65 12.24 -7.59 10.26
CA GLN A 65 11.56 -6.30 10.11
C GLN A 65 12.35 -5.29 9.25
N LEU A 66 13.12 -5.79 8.28
CA LEU A 66 13.87 -5.00 7.32
C LEU A 66 13.34 -5.24 5.91
N VAL A 67 13.43 -4.22 5.06
CA VAL A 67 12.99 -4.28 3.67
C VAL A 67 14.12 -3.80 2.76
N PRO A 68 14.59 -4.64 1.81
CA PRO A 68 15.52 -4.20 0.79
C PRO A 68 14.78 -3.40 -0.28
N ILE A 69 15.37 -2.30 -0.70
CA ILE A 69 14.90 -1.47 -1.82
C ILE A 69 16.01 -1.44 -2.86
N LEU A 70 15.71 -1.97 -4.04
CA LEU A 70 16.63 -1.98 -5.16
C LEU A 70 16.29 -0.83 -6.11
N ARG A 71 17.29 0.00 -6.45
CA ARG A 71 17.14 1.10 -7.39
C ARG A 71 18.30 1.09 -8.39
N GLU A 72 17.99 1.40 -9.63
CA GLU A 72 18.99 1.67 -10.65
C GLU A 72 19.28 3.18 -10.69
N ARG A 73 20.53 3.55 -10.55
CA ARG A 73 20.98 4.95 -10.58
C ARG A 73 22.26 5.08 -11.39
N ALA A 74 22.18 5.84 -12.49
CA ALA A 74 23.34 6.14 -13.34
C ALA A 74 24.22 4.91 -13.66
N ASP A 75 23.59 3.84 -14.21
CA ASP A 75 24.24 2.58 -14.60
C ASP A 75 24.75 1.69 -13.45
N ARG A 76 24.45 2.04 -12.20
CA ARG A 76 24.74 1.22 -11.01
C ARG A 76 23.45 0.78 -10.33
N ILE A 77 23.49 -0.40 -9.75
CA ILE A 77 22.40 -0.91 -8.95
C ILE A 77 22.71 -0.61 -7.48
N VAL A 78 21.80 0.10 -6.84
CA VAL A 78 21.92 0.49 -5.43
C VAL A 78 20.87 -0.26 -4.63
N LEU A 79 21.31 -0.95 -3.59
CA LEU A 79 20.47 -1.65 -2.64
C LEU A 79 20.48 -0.90 -1.31
N HIS A 80 19.33 -0.37 -0.90
CA HIS A 80 19.11 0.21 0.42
C HIS A 80 18.39 -0.80 1.31
N VAL A 81 18.82 -0.92 2.56
CA VAL A 81 18.10 -1.72 3.55
C VAL A 81 17.47 -0.78 4.57
N VAL A 82 16.14 -0.76 4.59
CA VAL A 82 15.37 0.13 5.47
C VAL A 82 14.59 -0.67 6.50
N SER A 83 14.36 -0.09 7.67
CA SER A 83 13.45 -0.67 8.66
C SER A 83 12.01 -0.61 8.14
N LYS A 84 11.26 -1.69 8.34
CA LYS A 84 9.84 -1.75 8.00
C LYS A 84 9.07 -0.78 8.90
N PRO A 85 8.39 0.22 8.35
CA PRO A 85 7.60 1.12 9.18
C PRO A 85 6.51 0.33 9.90
N PRO A 86 6.20 0.67 11.17
CA PRO A 86 5.10 0.04 11.88
C PRO A 86 3.80 0.31 11.10
N VAL A 87 3.28 -0.73 10.48
CA VAL A 87 2.00 -0.64 9.78
C VAL A 87 0.92 -0.54 10.85
N LYS A 88 0.36 0.65 11.08
CA LYS A 88 -0.89 0.80 11.81
C LYS A 88 -1.94 0.01 11.05
N ARG A 89 -2.34 -1.14 11.58
CA ARG A 89 -3.49 -1.88 11.05
C ARG A 89 -4.70 -0.96 11.16
N GLY A 90 -5.17 -0.47 10.03
CA GLY A 90 -6.45 0.24 9.98
C GLY A 90 -7.53 -0.65 10.58
N ASN A 91 -8.42 -0.07 11.38
CA ASN A 91 -9.51 -0.83 11.97
C ASN A 91 -10.49 -1.26 10.85
N PRO A 92 -10.61 -2.56 10.52
CA PRO A 92 -11.48 -3.03 9.45
C PRO A 92 -12.95 -2.68 9.70
N MET A 93 -13.35 -2.49 10.96
CA MET A 93 -14.71 -2.09 11.33
C MET A 93 -15.07 -0.69 10.79
N VAL A 94 -14.10 0.23 10.74
CA VAL A 94 -14.33 1.56 10.16
C VAL A 94 -14.60 1.46 8.65
N ASN A 95 -13.85 0.61 7.94
CA ASN A 95 -14.05 0.40 6.51
C ASN A 95 -15.41 -0.23 6.22
N ILE A 96 -15.83 -1.20 7.03
CA ILE A 96 -17.15 -1.84 6.92
C ILE A 96 -18.26 -0.81 7.21
N ALA A 97 -18.11 0.01 8.25
CA ALA A 97 -19.10 1.05 8.58
C ALA A 97 -19.24 2.09 7.45
N LEU A 98 -18.12 2.53 6.87
CA LEU A 98 -18.12 3.43 5.72
C LEU A 98 -18.77 2.79 4.48
N PHE A 99 -18.49 1.51 4.23
CA PHE A 99 -19.11 0.77 3.14
C PHE A 99 -20.63 0.71 3.29
N ILE A 100 -21.13 0.36 4.49
CA ILE A 100 -22.57 0.31 4.80
C ILE A 100 -23.19 1.70 4.63
N ALA A 101 -22.54 2.75 5.14
CA ALA A 101 -23.01 4.12 4.99
C ALA A 101 -23.13 4.52 3.50
N THR A 102 -22.17 4.14 2.68
CA THR A 102 -22.21 4.38 1.23
C THR A 102 -23.37 3.64 0.56
N VAL A 103 -23.60 2.38 0.90
CA VAL A 103 -24.75 1.60 0.38
C VAL A 103 -26.07 2.26 0.74
N ILE A 104 -26.24 2.68 2.00
CA ILE A 104 -27.46 3.34 2.45
C ILE A 104 -27.69 4.66 1.69
N THR A 105 -26.64 5.49 1.57
CA THR A 105 -26.75 6.78 0.85
C THR A 105 -27.08 6.59 -0.63
N THR A 106 -26.48 5.64 -1.29
CA THR A 106 -26.78 5.35 -2.70
C THR A 106 -28.19 4.82 -2.91
N LEU A 107 -28.71 3.99 -1.98
CA LEU A 107 -30.09 3.51 -2.01
C LEU A 107 -31.10 4.66 -1.82
N ILE A 108 -30.86 5.55 -0.85
CA ILE A 108 -31.72 6.71 -0.63
C ILE A 108 -31.72 7.63 -1.84
N THR A 109 -30.55 7.93 -2.40
CA THR A 109 -30.42 8.78 -3.60
C THR A 109 -31.14 8.14 -4.79
N GLY A 110 -30.90 6.86 -5.03
CA GLY A 110 -31.58 6.12 -6.11
C GLY A 110 -33.09 6.07 -5.93
N TYR A 111 -33.57 5.92 -4.69
CA TYR A 111 -35.02 5.97 -4.39
C TYR A 111 -35.63 7.34 -4.71
N LEU A 112 -34.97 8.43 -4.30
CA LEU A 112 -35.48 9.79 -4.57
C LEU A 112 -35.54 10.05 -6.08
N PHE A 113 -34.50 9.73 -6.84
CA PHE A 113 -34.53 9.88 -8.30
C PHE A 113 -35.64 9.03 -8.95
N SER A 114 -35.76 7.76 -8.55
CA SER A 114 -36.77 6.87 -9.11
C SER A 114 -38.19 7.26 -8.70
N SER A 115 -38.37 7.92 -7.56
CA SER A 115 -39.70 8.44 -7.13
C SER A 115 -40.14 9.59 -8.01
N ASP A 116 -39.25 10.48 -8.38
CA ASP A 116 -39.56 11.60 -9.28
C ASP A 116 -39.87 11.07 -10.70
N ASP A 117 -39.10 10.10 -11.20
CA ASP A 117 -39.33 9.47 -12.51
C ASP A 117 -40.64 8.65 -12.53
N ALA A 118 -40.97 7.93 -11.46
CA ALA A 118 -42.22 7.18 -11.35
C ALA A 118 -43.46 8.11 -11.32
N ALA A 119 -43.31 9.32 -10.81
CA ALA A 119 -44.40 10.33 -10.85
C ALA A 119 -44.64 10.87 -12.27
N LEU A 120 -43.57 10.93 -13.10
CA LEU A 120 -43.65 11.43 -14.45
C LEU A 120 -43.98 10.31 -15.48
N PHE A 121 -43.55 9.10 -15.25
CA PHE A 121 -43.68 7.94 -16.16
C PHE A 121 -44.08 6.66 -15.42
N PRO A 122 -45.31 6.58 -14.90
CA PRO A 122 -45.77 5.47 -14.05
C PRO A 122 -45.82 4.12 -14.77
N GLU A 123 -45.88 4.12 -16.13
CA GLU A 123 -45.91 2.88 -16.89
C GLU A 123 -44.52 2.25 -17.08
N LEU A 124 -43.44 3.07 -17.02
CA LEU A 124 -42.06 2.59 -17.20
C LEU A 124 -41.41 2.16 -15.88
N MET A 125 -41.77 2.79 -14.77
CA MET A 125 -41.17 2.52 -13.43
C MET A 125 -42.27 2.39 -12.37
N PRO A 126 -42.93 1.23 -12.28
CA PRO A 126 -44.05 1.04 -11.35
C PRO A 126 -43.59 0.99 -9.89
N ASP A 127 -42.31 0.73 -9.58
CA ASP A 127 -41.78 0.61 -8.23
C ASP A 127 -40.45 1.37 -8.09
N PRO A 128 -40.40 2.47 -7.31
CA PRO A 128 -39.20 3.25 -7.07
C PRO A 128 -38.04 2.44 -6.43
N TRP A 129 -38.33 1.36 -5.71
CA TRP A 129 -37.32 0.51 -5.09
C TRP A 129 -36.46 -0.25 -6.13
N ILE A 130 -37.06 -0.63 -7.24
CA ILE A 130 -36.32 -1.30 -8.34
C ILE A 130 -35.26 -0.34 -8.90
N GLY A 131 -35.65 0.92 -9.14
CA GLY A 131 -34.73 1.95 -9.59
C GLY A 131 -33.63 2.25 -8.57
N ALA A 132 -33.96 2.30 -7.27
CA ALA A 132 -32.98 2.48 -6.20
C ALA A 132 -31.92 1.39 -6.19
N VAL A 133 -32.32 0.14 -6.33
CA VAL A 133 -31.40 -1.02 -6.37
C VAL A 133 -30.54 -0.98 -7.64
N MET A 134 -31.13 -0.75 -8.79
CA MET A 134 -30.40 -0.67 -10.07
C MET A 134 -29.37 0.47 -10.06
N PHE A 135 -29.73 1.63 -9.54
CA PHE A 135 -28.84 2.77 -9.38
C PHE A 135 -27.67 2.42 -8.45
N SER A 136 -27.95 1.80 -7.30
CA SER A 136 -26.92 1.41 -6.34
C SER A 136 -25.95 0.39 -6.92
N VAL A 137 -26.44 -0.62 -7.64
CA VAL A 137 -25.61 -1.62 -8.32
C VAL A 137 -24.75 -0.97 -9.41
N ALA A 138 -25.32 -0.06 -10.21
CA ALA A 138 -24.57 0.65 -11.25
C ALA A 138 -23.43 1.50 -10.64
N VAL A 139 -23.71 2.26 -9.58
CA VAL A 139 -22.68 3.06 -8.89
C VAL A 139 -21.59 2.18 -8.28
N MET A 140 -21.98 1.08 -7.62
CA MET A 140 -21.02 0.15 -7.01
C MET A 140 -20.16 -0.62 -8.03
N SER A 141 -20.63 -0.79 -9.26
CA SER A 141 -19.87 -1.48 -10.31
C SER A 141 -18.74 -0.63 -10.92
N ILE A 142 -18.75 0.69 -10.66
CA ILE A 142 -17.73 1.62 -11.17
C ILE A 142 -16.51 1.69 -10.23
N PHE A 143 -16.68 1.32 -8.96
CA PHE A 143 -15.64 1.31 -7.93
C PHE A 143 -15.13 -0.09 -7.63
#